data_fa9e3802992c5e2032a9bf9f84a64b6e
#
_entry.id   fa9e3802992c5e2032a9bf9f84a64b6e
#
_cell.length_a   1.000
_cell.length_b   1.000
_cell.length_c   1.000
_cell.angle_alpha   90.00
_cell.angle_beta   90.00
_cell.angle_gamma   90.00
#
_symmetry.space_group_name_H-M   'P 1'
#
loop_
_entity.id
_entity.type
_entity.pdbx_description
1 polymer ?
#
loop_
_entity_poly.entity_id
_entity_poly.type
_entity_poly.pdbx_seq_one_letter_code
_entity_poly.pdbx_strand_id
1 'polypeptide(L)'
;LWLAREIKQLGYLVKVDTNGTRPEVLRGLIDGGCVDYIAMDIKNSSEKYAMTVGVQDFDIRPVEESAALLIERGEGGRFDYEFRTTVVRGLHEAQDFHEIGSWLKGAKRYFLQAFVDSGSLIVPGPGGFGREKMKKFLEIARHYIPEAEIRGI
;
A
#
# COMPACT_ATOMS: atom_id res chain seq x y z
N LEU A 1 -16.09 10.68 4.32
CA LEU A 1 -16.68 10.28 5.61
C LEU A 1 -18.20 10.09 5.52
N TRP A 2 -18.96 11.10 5.06
CA TRP A 2 -20.42 11.00 4.98
C TRP A 2 -20.88 9.77 4.16
N LEU A 3 -20.39 9.60 2.94
CA LEU A 3 -20.78 8.47 2.07
C LEU A 3 -20.51 7.10 2.73
N ALA A 4 -19.37 6.94 3.40
CA ALA A 4 -19.05 5.69 4.11
C ALA A 4 -20.05 5.38 5.23
N ARG A 5 -20.50 6.41 5.96
CA ARG A 5 -21.53 6.26 6.99
C ARG A 5 -22.86 5.80 6.41
N GLU A 6 -23.32 6.43 5.32
CA GLU A 6 -24.57 6.06 4.65
C GLU A 6 -24.53 4.60 4.17
N ILE A 7 -23.42 4.19 3.57
CA ILE A 7 -23.22 2.80 3.11
C ILE A 7 -23.29 1.82 4.31
N LYS A 8 -22.63 2.16 5.43
CA LYS A 8 -22.69 1.35 6.65
C LYS A 8 -24.11 1.26 7.22
N GLN A 9 -24.89 2.35 7.22
CA GLN A 9 -26.29 2.36 7.68
C GLN A 9 -27.19 1.45 6.84
N LEU A 10 -26.86 1.27 5.56
CA LEU A 10 -27.55 0.31 4.67
C LEU A 10 -27.14 -1.15 4.93
N GLY A 11 -26.24 -1.42 5.89
CA GLY A 11 -25.79 -2.76 6.27
C GLY A 11 -24.65 -3.33 5.42
N TYR A 12 -24.03 -2.53 4.54
CA TYR A 12 -22.90 -2.98 3.72
C TYR A 12 -21.57 -2.86 4.47
N LEU A 13 -20.63 -3.72 4.08
CA LEU A 13 -19.22 -3.58 4.44
C LEU A 13 -18.57 -2.50 3.55
N VAL A 14 -17.69 -1.70 4.15
CA VAL A 14 -16.98 -0.61 3.47
C VAL A 14 -15.50 -0.94 3.36
N LYS A 15 -15.03 -1.09 2.13
CA LYS A 15 -13.60 -1.13 1.81
C LYS A 15 -13.17 0.21 1.23
N VAL A 16 -12.03 0.71 1.70
CA VAL A 16 -11.41 1.94 1.20
C VAL A 16 -10.05 1.62 0.61
N ASP A 17 -9.83 2.00 -0.64
CA ASP A 17 -8.53 2.04 -1.27
C ASP A 17 -7.97 3.46 -1.17
N THR A 18 -6.70 3.59 -0.77
CA THR A 18 -6.07 4.90 -0.51
C THR A 18 -4.60 4.91 -0.91
N ASN A 19 -4.09 6.09 -1.26
CA ASN A 19 -2.66 6.35 -1.44
C ASN A 19 -1.99 6.90 -0.17
N GLY A 20 -2.72 7.02 0.93
CA GLY A 20 -2.20 7.45 2.22
C GLY A 20 -1.93 8.95 2.38
N THR A 21 -2.22 9.79 1.38
CA THR A 21 -1.90 11.23 1.44
C THR A 21 -2.82 12.06 2.36
N ARG A 22 -3.84 11.43 2.95
CA ARG A 22 -4.86 12.10 3.77
C ARG A 22 -5.07 11.37 5.12
N PRO A 23 -4.07 11.38 6.03
CA PRO A 23 -4.15 10.68 7.32
C PRO A 23 -5.33 11.12 8.18
N GLU A 24 -5.71 12.40 8.10
CA GLU A 24 -6.88 12.93 8.82
C GLU A 24 -8.21 12.29 8.36
N VAL A 25 -8.32 11.96 7.08
CA VAL A 25 -9.50 11.26 6.54
C VAL A 25 -9.54 9.81 7.01
N LEU A 26 -8.40 9.11 6.97
CA LEU A 26 -8.28 7.74 7.48
C LEU A 26 -8.63 7.67 8.96
N ARG A 27 -8.08 8.58 9.77
CA ARG A 27 -8.40 8.70 11.20
C ARG A 27 -9.89 8.87 11.42
N GLY A 28 -10.53 9.78 10.67
CA GLY A 28 -11.97 10.00 10.77
C GLY A 28 -12.83 8.81 10.37
N LEU A 29 -12.39 8.00 9.38
CA LEU A 29 -13.06 6.76 8.99
C LEU A 29 -12.96 5.68 10.07
N ILE A 30 -11.77 5.50 10.64
CA ILE A 30 -11.49 4.51 11.69
C ILE A 30 -12.23 4.88 12.99
N ASP A 31 -12.05 6.10 13.47
CA ASP A 31 -12.66 6.58 14.72
C ASP A 31 -14.21 6.61 14.63
N GLY A 32 -14.74 6.89 13.45
CA GLY A 32 -16.16 6.87 13.18
C GLY A 32 -16.77 5.48 12.96
N GLY A 33 -15.97 4.40 12.97
CA GLY A 33 -16.44 3.03 12.67
C GLY A 33 -17.06 2.89 11.28
N CYS A 34 -16.57 3.69 10.31
CA CYS A 34 -17.18 3.78 8.98
C CYS A 34 -16.46 2.92 7.93
N VAL A 35 -15.47 2.12 8.34
CA VAL A 35 -14.66 1.29 7.45
C VAL A 35 -14.43 -0.08 8.07
N ASP A 36 -14.47 -1.13 7.23
CA ASP A 36 -14.21 -2.52 7.62
C ASP A 36 -12.86 -3.01 7.09
N TYR A 37 -12.40 -2.44 5.96
CA TYR A 37 -11.14 -2.81 5.34
C TYR A 37 -10.47 -1.62 4.66
N ILE A 38 -9.15 -1.48 4.85
CA ILE A 38 -8.36 -0.43 4.20
C ILE A 38 -7.22 -1.07 3.40
N ALA A 39 -7.16 -0.78 2.11
CA ALA A 39 -6.04 -1.14 1.26
C ALA A 39 -5.24 0.13 0.92
N MET A 40 -4.01 0.20 1.43
CA MET A 40 -3.15 1.37 1.22
C MET A 40 -2.01 1.06 0.26
N ASP A 41 -1.89 1.86 -0.77
CA ASP A 41 -0.78 1.76 -1.72
C ASP A 41 0.49 2.42 -1.19
N ILE A 42 1.58 1.67 -1.15
CA ILE A 42 2.95 2.15 -0.95
C ILE A 42 3.64 2.12 -2.31
N LYS A 43 4.00 3.27 -2.82
CA LYS A 43 4.46 3.37 -4.22
C LYS A 43 5.92 2.98 -4.39
N ASN A 44 6.79 3.30 -3.42
CA ASN A 44 8.21 2.91 -3.39
C ASN A 44 8.79 3.13 -1.98
N SER A 45 10.11 2.95 -1.83
CA SER A 45 10.87 3.41 -0.67
C SER A 45 10.75 4.93 -0.51
N SER A 46 10.96 5.45 0.71
CA SER A 46 10.83 6.89 0.99
C SER A 46 11.73 7.74 0.10
N GLU A 47 12.95 7.29 -0.16
CA GLU A 47 13.92 8.01 -1.00
C GLU A 47 13.47 8.11 -2.48
N LYS A 48 12.80 7.07 -3.00
CA LYS A 48 12.35 7.04 -4.39
C LYS A 48 10.88 7.42 -4.56
N TYR A 49 10.19 7.78 -3.48
CA TYR A 49 8.73 8.03 -3.53
C TYR A 49 8.36 9.15 -4.48
N ALA A 50 8.99 10.32 -4.35
CA ALA A 50 8.74 11.50 -5.19
C ALA A 50 8.94 11.19 -6.68
N MET A 51 10.05 10.51 -7.03
CA MET A 51 10.33 10.07 -8.39
C MET A 51 9.25 9.10 -8.90
N THR A 52 8.84 8.15 -8.08
CA THR A 52 7.87 7.12 -8.48
C THR A 52 6.47 7.68 -8.70
N VAL A 53 6.05 8.66 -7.90
CA VAL A 53 4.75 9.32 -8.08
C VAL A 53 4.79 10.44 -9.12
N GLY A 54 5.98 10.83 -9.60
CA GLY A 54 6.15 11.88 -10.61
C GLY A 54 5.87 13.30 -10.09
N VAL A 55 6.01 13.53 -8.79
CA VAL A 55 5.81 14.85 -8.16
C VAL A 55 7.13 15.28 -7.52
N GLN A 56 7.77 16.34 -8.03
CA GLN A 56 9.11 16.75 -7.65
C GLN A 56 9.17 17.03 -6.16
N ASP A 57 8.55 17.77 -5.50
CA ASP A 57 8.65 18.07 -4.07
C ASP A 57 7.58 17.33 -3.24
N PHE A 58 7.39 16.03 -3.52
CA PHE A 58 6.37 15.24 -2.84
C PHE A 58 6.68 15.12 -1.34
N ASP A 59 5.76 15.59 -0.50
CA ASP A 59 5.85 15.41 0.94
C ASP A 59 5.34 14.00 1.32
N ILE A 60 6.25 13.12 1.71
CA ILE A 60 5.92 11.75 2.08
C ILE A 60 5.34 11.63 3.51
N ARG A 61 5.54 12.62 4.38
CA ARG A 61 5.11 12.57 5.79
C ARG A 61 3.65 12.17 6.00
N PRO A 62 2.67 12.67 5.21
CA PRO A 62 1.29 12.20 5.33
C PRO A 62 1.12 10.70 5.04
N VAL A 63 1.91 10.15 4.10
CA VAL A 63 1.88 8.71 3.77
C VAL A 63 2.47 7.90 4.91
N GLU A 64 3.58 8.36 5.49
CA GLU A 64 4.21 7.74 6.67
C GLU A 64 3.27 7.75 7.88
N GLU A 65 2.60 8.88 8.13
CA GLU A 65 1.60 9.00 9.19
C GLU A 65 0.42 8.04 8.97
N SER A 66 -0.07 7.94 7.74
CA SER A 66 -1.15 7.00 7.39
C SER A 66 -0.73 5.54 7.62
N ALA A 67 0.48 5.17 7.22
CA ALA A 67 1.00 3.82 7.42
C ALA A 67 1.13 3.49 8.90
N ALA A 68 1.72 4.38 9.69
CA ALA A 68 1.85 4.23 11.14
C ALA A 68 0.48 4.11 11.83
N LEU A 69 -0.49 4.93 11.43
CA LEU A 69 -1.87 4.88 11.93
C LEU A 69 -2.53 3.51 11.68
N LEU A 70 -2.36 2.94 10.48
CA LEU A 70 -2.93 1.63 10.14
C LEU A 70 -2.27 0.51 10.93
N ILE A 71 -0.95 0.53 11.11
CA ILE A 71 -0.23 -0.46 11.91
C ILE A 71 -0.69 -0.41 13.37
N GLU A 72 -0.67 0.78 13.97
CA GLU A 72 -1.05 0.98 15.38
C GLU A 72 -2.51 0.59 15.65
N ARG A 73 -3.45 1.10 14.85
CA ARG A 73 -4.89 0.92 15.10
C ARG A 73 -5.41 -0.41 14.60
N GLY A 74 -4.76 -1.02 13.62
CA GLY A 74 -5.14 -2.32 13.07
C GLY A 74 -4.99 -3.49 14.05
N GLU A 75 -4.15 -3.37 15.07
CA GLU A 75 -4.03 -4.38 16.13
C GLU A 75 -5.34 -4.57 16.92
N GLY A 76 -6.14 -3.53 17.06
CA GLY A 76 -7.40 -3.55 17.80
C GLY A 76 -8.56 -4.31 17.15
N GLY A 77 -8.42 -4.82 15.93
CA GLY A 77 -9.38 -5.70 15.25
C GLY A 77 -10.72 -5.04 14.85
N ARG A 78 -10.85 -3.71 14.95
CA ARG A 78 -12.07 -2.98 14.56
C ARG A 78 -12.22 -2.87 13.04
N PHE A 79 -11.17 -2.93 12.30
CA PHE A 79 -11.09 -3.01 10.84
C PHE A 79 -9.88 -3.85 10.46
N ASP A 80 -9.83 -4.32 9.22
CA ASP A 80 -8.67 -5.00 8.68
C ASP A 80 -7.98 -4.14 7.64
N TYR A 81 -6.70 -4.41 7.36
CA TYR A 81 -5.95 -3.61 6.40
C TYR A 81 -4.85 -4.41 5.69
N GLU A 82 -4.42 -3.86 4.57
CA GLU A 82 -3.26 -4.33 3.80
C GLU A 82 -2.47 -3.15 3.23
N PHE A 83 -1.17 -3.35 3.07
CA PHE A 83 -0.35 -2.51 2.20
C PHE A 83 -0.12 -3.19 0.85
N ARG A 84 0.02 -2.40 -0.21
CA ARG A 84 0.25 -2.91 -1.56
C ARG A 84 1.32 -2.10 -2.27
N THR A 85 2.20 -2.77 -3.03
CA THR A 85 3.12 -2.13 -3.97
C THR A 85 2.98 -2.78 -5.33
N THR A 86 2.61 -2.02 -6.35
CA THR A 86 2.69 -2.49 -7.74
C THR A 86 4.15 -2.42 -8.18
N VAL A 87 4.74 -3.60 -8.44
CA VAL A 87 6.17 -3.76 -8.69
C VAL A 87 6.47 -3.57 -10.17
N VAL A 88 7.17 -2.48 -10.50
CA VAL A 88 7.44 -2.03 -11.87
C VAL A 88 8.93 -2.06 -12.15
N ARG A 89 9.31 -2.65 -13.29
CA ARG A 89 10.70 -2.64 -13.78
C ARG A 89 11.14 -1.22 -14.11
N GLY A 90 12.34 -0.87 -13.67
CA GLY A 90 12.88 0.50 -13.81
C GLY A 90 12.53 1.43 -12.66
N LEU A 91 11.55 1.09 -11.82
CA LEU A 91 11.22 1.84 -10.60
C LEU A 91 11.64 1.12 -9.33
N HIS A 92 11.60 -0.23 -9.32
CA HIS A 92 11.83 -1.03 -8.12
C HIS A 92 13.05 -1.94 -8.26
N GLU A 93 13.82 -1.99 -7.18
CA GLU A 93 15.00 -2.85 -7.00
C GLU A 93 14.92 -3.58 -5.65
N ALA A 94 15.84 -4.51 -5.40
CA ALA A 94 15.87 -5.28 -4.16
C ALA A 94 16.00 -4.39 -2.91
N GLN A 95 16.82 -3.34 -2.99
CA GLN A 95 17.04 -2.41 -1.89
C GLN A 95 15.75 -1.71 -1.46
N ASP A 96 14.87 -1.36 -2.42
CA ASP A 96 13.59 -0.72 -2.11
C ASP A 96 12.71 -1.58 -1.21
N PHE A 97 12.72 -2.92 -1.40
CA PHE A 97 11.95 -3.84 -0.56
C PHE A 97 12.52 -4.03 0.85
N HIS A 98 13.84 -3.83 1.03
CA HIS A 98 14.42 -3.73 2.36
C HIS A 98 13.94 -2.47 3.10
N GLU A 99 13.93 -1.33 2.41
CA GLU A 99 13.50 -0.05 2.98
C GLU A 99 12.00 -0.03 3.26
N ILE A 100 11.16 -0.44 2.30
CA ILE A 100 9.71 -0.57 2.48
C ILE A 100 9.41 -1.55 3.63
N GLY A 101 10.06 -2.71 3.65
CA GLY A 101 9.86 -3.71 4.70
C GLY A 101 10.23 -3.19 6.08
N SER A 102 11.35 -2.48 6.20
CA SER A 102 11.77 -1.84 7.44
C SER A 102 10.77 -0.77 7.91
N TRP A 103 10.30 0.06 6.98
CA TRP A 103 9.29 1.09 7.23
C TRP A 103 7.95 0.51 7.70
N LEU A 104 7.48 -0.56 7.04
CA LEU A 104 6.20 -1.21 7.33
C LEU A 104 6.30 -2.33 8.37
N LYS A 105 7.39 -2.43 9.11
CA LYS A 105 7.58 -3.45 10.15
C LYS A 105 6.45 -3.42 11.16
N GLY A 106 5.84 -4.60 11.42
CA GLY A 106 4.65 -4.73 12.26
C GLY A 106 3.34 -4.74 11.49
N ALA A 107 3.36 -4.51 10.18
CA ALA A 107 2.16 -4.62 9.35
C ALA A 107 1.64 -6.08 9.32
N LYS A 108 0.31 -6.24 9.31
CA LYS A 108 -0.32 -7.57 9.23
C LYS A 108 -0.19 -8.19 7.84
N ARG A 109 -0.35 -7.40 6.77
CA ARG A 109 -0.33 -7.90 5.39
C ARG A 109 0.35 -6.91 4.46
N TYR A 110 1.16 -7.44 3.57
CA TYR A 110 1.78 -6.68 2.49
C TYR A 110 1.72 -7.47 1.19
N PHE A 111 1.21 -6.84 0.12
CA PHE A 111 1.09 -7.47 -1.20
C PHE A 111 1.98 -6.81 -2.24
N LEU A 112 2.86 -7.62 -2.82
CA LEU A 112 3.61 -7.27 -4.01
C LEU A 112 2.74 -7.60 -5.24
N GLN A 113 2.19 -6.57 -5.89
CA GLN A 113 1.35 -6.75 -7.07
C GLN A 113 2.23 -6.76 -8.33
N ALA A 114 2.13 -7.81 -9.13
CA ALA A 114 2.81 -7.84 -10.41
C ALA A 114 2.19 -6.78 -11.34
N PHE A 115 3.05 -5.96 -11.94
CA PHE A 115 2.61 -5.02 -12.97
C PHE A 115 2.19 -5.78 -14.23
N VAL A 116 0.99 -5.51 -14.71
CA VAL A 116 0.46 -6.03 -15.98
C VAL A 116 0.16 -4.86 -16.89
N ASP A 117 0.80 -4.83 -18.06
CA ASP A 117 0.46 -3.85 -19.09
C ASP A 117 -0.89 -4.20 -19.72
N SER A 118 -1.88 -3.36 -19.47
CA SER A 118 -3.22 -3.49 -20.06
C SER A 118 -3.33 -2.86 -21.46
N GLY A 119 -2.23 -2.37 -22.03
CA GLY A 119 -2.22 -1.66 -23.31
C GLY A 119 -2.67 -0.19 -23.22
N SER A 120 -2.90 0.34 -22.01
CA SER A 120 -3.38 1.71 -21.77
C SER A 120 -2.32 2.58 -21.08
N LEU A 121 -1.03 2.25 -21.21
CA LEU A 121 0.04 3.06 -20.64
C LEU A 121 0.10 4.43 -21.30
N ILE A 122 0.17 5.49 -20.48
CA ILE A 122 0.35 6.86 -20.94
C ILE A 122 1.74 7.04 -21.57
N VAL A 123 2.75 6.36 -21.01
CA VAL A 123 4.14 6.38 -21.50
C VAL A 123 4.60 4.95 -21.76
N PRO A 124 5.08 4.62 -22.98
CA PRO A 124 5.67 3.31 -23.26
C PRO A 124 6.94 3.10 -22.41
N GLY A 125 7.14 1.89 -21.88
CA GLY A 125 8.40 1.53 -21.23
C GLY A 125 8.31 0.80 -19.90
N PRO A 126 7.43 1.14 -18.96
CA PRO A 126 7.28 0.35 -17.75
C PRO A 126 6.92 -1.09 -18.08
N GLY A 127 7.53 -2.04 -17.38
CA GLY A 127 7.24 -3.46 -17.55
C GLY A 127 7.17 -4.18 -16.22
N GLY A 128 6.55 -5.35 -16.22
CA GLY A 128 6.54 -6.23 -15.06
C GLY A 128 7.86 -7.00 -14.91
N PHE A 129 8.03 -7.62 -13.75
CA PHE A 129 9.07 -8.60 -13.50
C PHE A 129 8.52 -10.02 -13.69
N GLY A 130 9.39 -10.93 -14.14
CA GLY A 130 9.06 -12.34 -14.17
C GLY A 130 8.95 -12.94 -12.75
N ARG A 131 8.25 -14.10 -12.66
CA ARG A 131 7.94 -14.80 -11.40
C ARG A 131 9.15 -14.98 -10.47
N GLU A 132 10.28 -15.37 -10.99
CA GLU A 132 11.48 -15.63 -10.18
C GLU A 132 12.03 -14.35 -9.52
N LYS A 133 11.98 -13.22 -10.21
CA LYS A 133 12.40 -11.95 -9.63
C LYS A 133 11.42 -11.46 -8.57
N MET A 134 10.11 -11.63 -8.83
CA MET A 134 9.06 -11.31 -7.85
C MET A 134 9.22 -12.15 -6.57
N LYS A 135 9.55 -13.45 -6.67
CA LYS A 135 9.83 -14.29 -5.49
C LYS A 135 10.99 -13.75 -4.65
N LYS A 136 12.08 -13.29 -5.30
CA LYS A 136 13.21 -12.69 -4.57
C LYS A 136 12.80 -11.44 -3.81
N PHE A 137 11.98 -10.60 -4.38
CA PHE A 137 11.44 -9.43 -3.69
C PHE A 137 10.53 -9.84 -2.52
N LEU A 138 9.72 -10.88 -2.71
CA LEU A 138 8.87 -11.43 -1.65
C LEU A 138 9.70 -11.96 -0.47
N GLU A 139 10.78 -12.70 -0.73
CA GLU A 139 11.69 -13.20 0.31
C GLU A 139 12.24 -12.04 1.16
N ILE A 140 12.64 -10.95 0.52
CA ILE A 140 13.08 -9.74 1.23
C ILE A 140 11.95 -9.16 2.08
N ALA A 141 10.76 -8.98 1.50
CA ALA A 141 9.61 -8.41 2.22
C ALA A 141 9.22 -9.28 3.43
N ARG A 142 9.25 -10.60 3.30
CA ARG A 142 8.93 -11.57 4.37
C ARG A 142 9.88 -11.54 5.56
N HIS A 143 11.10 -11.07 5.36
CA HIS A 143 12.01 -10.86 6.49
C HIS A 143 11.47 -9.82 7.49
N TYR A 144 10.67 -8.87 7.02
CA TYR A 144 10.07 -7.79 7.83
C TYR A 144 8.60 -8.04 8.14
N ILE A 145 7.86 -8.58 7.18
CA ILE A 145 6.41 -8.83 7.25
C ILE A 145 6.17 -10.28 6.82
N PRO A 146 6.10 -11.24 7.74
CA PRO A 146 6.01 -12.68 7.43
C PRO A 146 4.82 -13.04 6.53
N GLU A 147 3.69 -12.34 6.67
CA GLU A 147 2.46 -12.53 5.89
C GLU A 147 2.47 -11.77 4.55
N ALA A 148 3.67 -11.39 4.04
CA ALA A 148 3.76 -10.81 2.70
C ALA A 148 3.48 -11.87 1.63
N GLU A 149 2.77 -11.46 0.56
CA GLU A 149 2.37 -12.30 -0.56
C GLU A 149 2.54 -11.59 -1.90
N ILE A 150 2.52 -12.37 -3.00
CA ILE A 150 2.46 -11.84 -4.36
C ILE A 150 1.06 -11.99 -4.90
N ARG A 151 0.58 -10.97 -5.64
CA ARG A 151 -0.67 -11.01 -6.42
C ARG A 151 -0.39 -10.76 -7.90
N GLY A 152 -1.15 -11.41 -8.78
CA GLY A 152 -1.15 -11.11 -10.23
C GLY A 152 -0.04 -11.80 -11.03
N ILE A 153 0.49 -12.98 -10.59
CA ILE A 153 1.43 -13.82 -11.36
C ILE A 153 0.92 -15.24 -11.56
#